data_ba6e9395ee1b0fc9dfb751e5c9f7793e
#
_entry.id   ba6e9395ee1b0fc9dfb751e5c9f7793e
#
_cell.length_a   1.000
_cell.length_b   1.000
_cell.length_c   1.000
_cell.angle_alpha   90.00
_cell.angle_beta   90.00
_cell.angle_gamma   90.00
#
_symmetry.space_group_name_H-M   'P 1'
#
loop_
_entity.id
_entity.type
_entity.pdbx_description
1 polymer ?
#
loop_
_entity_poly.entity_id
_entity_poly.type
_entity_poly.pdbx_seq_one_letter_code
_entity_poly.pdbx_strand_id
1 'polypeptide(L)'
;MYSLDINFLNDREERQVEFKPQAARADRGDQRPLFIGLAVAIATLAGLGGYWLILQRQIKELRAEEMRLAGELSELQSKLQEVANVQAQIDIIQAEIGAFVSVFNQIRPWSALLQDLRDTVPTRIQVETLTQIEGVVAEGQSEGTLSAGGIEIRGQACAFDDVNDFLLVLQRSPLLEGETVQLVDARLQDEVLDPSEDGGCPGAPSNDPFNLVDYTVRSDITSKSASELLGTLESEGAVGLVSRLRVLEDTGVIQP
;
A
#
# COMPACT_ATOMS: atom_id res chain seq x y z
N MET A 1 18.22 -111.67 33.77
CA MET A 1 17.26 -110.90 32.99
C MET A 1 17.79 -110.85 31.57
N TYR A 2 17.21 -111.68 30.69
CA TYR A 2 17.60 -111.67 29.28
C TYR A 2 16.67 -110.77 28.48
N SER A 3 17.24 -109.73 27.85
CA SER A 3 16.50 -108.85 26.94
C SER A 3 16.54 -109.48 25.55
N LEU A 4 15.40 -109.92 25.05
CA LEU A 4 15.24 -110.38 23.66
C LEU A 4 15.14 -109.12 22.77
N ASP A 5 16.14 -108.96 21.94
CA ASP A 5 16.15 -107.96 20.88
C ASP A 5 15.49 -108.54 19.65
N ILE A 6 14.23 -108.21 19.42
CA ILE A 6 13.48 -108.73 18.26
C ILE A 6 13.61 -107.61 17.15
N ASN A 7 14.43 -107.91 16.18
CA ASN A 7 14.59 -107.06 14.98
C ASN A 7 13.47 -107.43 13.93
N PHE A 8 12.43 -106.60 13.89
CA PHE A 8 11.32 -106.68 12.98
C PHE A 8 11.57 -106.19 11.51
N LEU A 9 12.80 -105.82 11.20
CA LEU A 9 13.10 -105.23 9.91
C LEU A 9 13.70 -106.18 8.87
N ASN A 10 13.88 -107.47 9.21
CA ASN A 10 14.58 -108.40 8.31
C ASN A 10 13.67 -109.29 7.50
N ASP A 11 12.33 -109.11 7.52
CA ASP A 11 11.38 -109.94 6.79
C ASP A 11 10.57 -109.11 5.76
N ARG A 12 11.23 -108.26 5.04
CA ARG A 12 10.67 -107.72 3.83
C ARG A 12 11.48 -108.18 2.63
N GLU A 13 10.92 -109.16 1.98
CA GLU A 13 11.33 -109.47 0.62
C GLU A 13 11.22 -108.22 -0.25
N GLU A 14 12.35 -107.73 -0.75
CA GLU A 14 12.39 -106.67 -1.74
C GLU A 14 11.67 -107.11 -2.99
N ARG A 15 10.43 -106.68 -3.10
CA ARG A 15 9.67 -106.86 -4.34
C ARG A 15 10.30 -105.91 -5.37
N GLN A 16 11.20 -106.44 -6.18
CA GLN A 16 11.72 -105.77 -7.36
C GLN A 16 10.52 -105.46 -8.28
N VAL A 17 10.09 -104.22 -8.25
CA VAL A 17 9.19 -103.70 -9.24
C VAL A 17 10.00 -103.53 -10.53
N GLU A 18 9.93 -104.51 -11.34
CA GLU A 18 10.45 -104.47 -12.70
C GLU A 18 9.65 -103.40 -13.47
N PHE A 19 10.16 -102.16 -13.48
CA PHE A 19 9.70 -101.14 -14.40
C PHE A 19 10.14 -101.59 -15.80
N LYS A 20 9.30 -102.32 -16.49
CA LYS A 20 9.41 -102.37 -17.94
C LYS A 20 9.12 -101.00 -18.50
N PRO A 21 10.10 -100.33 -19.14
CA PRO A 21 9.76 -99.17 -19.91
C PRO A 21 8.90 -99.59 -21.06
N GLN A 22 7.60 -99.43 -20.96
CA GLN A 22 6.75 -99.40 -22.12
C GLN A 22 7.29 -98.32 -23.05
N ALA A 23 8.12 -98.76 -24.00
CA ALA A 23 8.45 -97.94 -25.12
C ALA A 23 7.12 -97.55 -25.80
N ALA A 24 6.64 -96.35 -25.46
CA ALA A 24 5.56 -95.75 -26.20
C ALA A 24 5.97 -95.80 -27.67
N ARG A 25 5.37 -96.76 -28.43
CA ARG A 25 5.46 -96.69 -29.88
C ARG A 25 5.03 -95.29 -30.29
N ALA A 26 5.99 -94.46 -30.69
CA ALA A 26 5.71 -93.20 -31.34
C ALA A 26 4.92 -93.55 -32.60
N ASP A 27 3.64 -93.40 -32.49
CA ASP A 27 2.72 -93.49 -33.63
C ASP A 27 3.07 -92.24 -34.53
N ARG A 28 3.73 -92.57 -35.64
CA ARG A 28 4.22 -91.54 -36.62
C ARG A 28 3.10 -90.92 -37.44
N GLY A 29 1.87 -90.94 -36.91
CA GLY A 29 0.68 -90.64 -37.70
C GLY A 29 0.02 -89.26 -37.46
N ASP A 30 0.22 -88.65 -36.37
CA ASP A 30 -0.56 -87.37 -36.16
C ASP A 30 0.29 -86.26 -35.44
N GLN A 31 0.96 -85.47 -36.26
CA GLN A 31 1.69 -84.32 -35.76
C GLN A 31 0.77 -83.09 -35.47
N ARG A 32 -0.52 -83.27 -35.71
CA ARG A 32 -1.52 -82.22 -35.54
C ARG A 32 -1.59 -81.65 -34.11
N PRO A 33 -1.60 -82.46 -33.03
CA PRO A 33 -1.64 -81.89 -31.67
C PRO A 33 -0.40 -81.14 -31.31
N LEU A 34 0.78 -81.42 -31.87
CA LEU A 34 2.01 -80.73 -31.62
C LEU A 34 1.98 -79.37 -32.28
N PHE A 35 1.47 -79.27 -33.50
CA PHE A 35 1.29 -77.96 -34.17
C PHE A 35 0.21 -77.13 -33.51
N ILE A 36 -0.86 -77.69 -32.96
CA ILE A 36 -1.87 -76.94 -32.21
C ILE A 36 -1.28 -76.42 -30.89
N GLY A 37 -0.52 -77.21 -30.16
CA GLY A 37 0.16 -76.77 -28.95
C GLY A 37 1.15 -75.64 -29.20
N LEU A 38 1.92 -75.80 -30.30
CA LEU A 38 2.86 -74.71 -30.69
C LEU A 38 2.14 -73.39 -31.10
N ALA A 39 1.04 -73.56 -31.84
CA ALA A 39 0.23 -72.40 -32.26
C ALA A 39 -0.37 -71.65 -31.06
N VAL A 40 -0.90 -72.36 -30.06
CA VAL A 40 -1.42 -71.76 -28.81
C VAL A 40 -0.33 -71.15 -28.02
N ALA A 41 0.86 -71.70 -27.92
CA ALA A 41 1.99 -71.15 -27.23
C ALA A 41 2.47 -69.82 -27.91
N ILE A 42 2.52 -69.82 -29.24
CA ILE A 42 2.86 -68.59 -29.98
C ILE A 42 1.76 -67.51 -29.82
N ALA A 43 0.48 -67.91 -29.88
CA ALA A 43 -0.63 -66.95 -29.71
C ALA A 43 -0.66 -66.33 -28.32
N THR A 44 -0.37 -67.13 -27.25
CA THR A 44 -0.29 -66.59 -25.90
C THR A 44 0.90 -65.61 -25.72
N LEU A 45 2.06 -65.93 -26.25
CA LEU A 45 3.25 -65.03 -26.23
C LEU A 45 3.01 -63.78 -27.06
N ALA A 46 2.39 -63.86 -28.22
CA ALA A 46 2.03 -62.72 -29.05
C ALA A 46 0.97 -61.83 -28.37
N GLY A 47 -0.01 -62.45 -27.68
CA GLY A 47 -1.01 -61.72 -26.90
C GLY A 47 -0.41 -60.96 -25.72
N LEU A 48 0.45 -61.58 -24.94
CA LEU A 48 1.16 -60.94 -23.83
C LEU A 48 2.11 -59.85 -24.31
N GLY A 49 2.87 -60.10 -25.39
CA GLY A 49 3.75 -59.12 -25.99
C GLY A 49 2.99 -57.92 -26.58
N GLY A 50 1.88 -58.19 -27.25
CA GLY A 50 0.99 -57.11 -27.76
C GLY A 50 0.39 -56.25 -26.64
N TYR A 51 -0.12 -56.91 -25.60
CA TYR A 51 -0.66 -56.20 -24.41
C TYR A 51 0.44 -55.35 -23.73
N TRP A 52 1.63 -55.87 -23.56
CA TRP A 52 2.75 -55.16 -22.99
C TRP A 52 3.13 -53.92 -23.82
N LEU A 53 3.15 -54.04 -25.15
CA LEU A 53 3.43 -52.91 -26.05
C LEU A 53 2.35 -51.82 -25.98
N ILE A 54 1.09 -52.22 -25.85
CA ILE A 54 -0.02 -51.22 -25.68
C ILE A 54 0.13 -50.47 -24.35
N LEU A 55 0.35 -51.20 -23.24
CA LEU A 55 0.59 -50.58 -21.93
C LEU A 55 1.78 -49.61 -21.96
N GLN A 56 2.86 -50.03 -22.61
CA GLN A 56 4.06 -49.19 -22.70
C GLN A 56 3.82 -47.92 -23.50
N ARG A 57 2.96 -47.97 -24.51
CA ARG A 57 2.54 -46.76 -25.26
C ARG A 57 1.71 -45.84 -24.39
N GLN A 58 0.71 -46.36 -23.69
CA GLN A 58 -0.12 -45.57 -22.78
C GLN A 58 0.68 -44.94 -21.66
N ILE A 59 1.63 -45.66 -21.06
CA ILE A 59 2.52 -45.10 -20.02
C ILE A 59 3.38 -43.95 -20.58
N LYS A 60 3.86 -44.07 -21.82
CA LYS A 60 4.63 -43.03 -22.45
C LYS A 60 3.79 -41.76 -22.74
N GLU A 61 2.56 -41.96 -23.20
CA GLU A 61 1.61 -40.87 -23.46
C GLU A 61 1.25 -40.14 -22.15
N LEU A 62 0.88 -40.92 -21.11
CA LEU A 62 0.59 -40.30 -19.80
C LEU A 62 1.78 -39.53 -19.21
N ARG A 63 2.99 -40.12 -19.31
CA ARG A 63 4.19 -39.40 -18.84
C ARG A 63 4.51 -38.17 -19.65
N ALA A 64 4.24 -38.16 -20.94
CA ALA A 64 4.40 -36.99 -21.77
C ALA A 64 3.41 -35.86 -21.38
N GLU A 65 2.18 -36.27 -21.05
CA GLU A 65 1.12 -35.39 -20.59
C GLU A 65 1.42 -34.82 -19.18
N GLU A 66 1.90 -35.68 -18.26
CA GLU A 66 2.38 -35.23 -16.95
C GLU A 66 3.53 -34.23 -17.05
N MET A 67 4.51 -34.46 -17.92
CA MET A 67 5.62 -33.52 -18.13
C MET A 67 5.14 -32.20 -18.73
N ARG A 68 4.17 -32.23 -19.63
CA ARG A 68 3.57 -31.04 -20.23
C ARG A 68 2.84 -30.22 -19.17
N LEU A 69 1.98 -30.88 -18.38
CA LEU A 69 1.24 -30.24 -17.30
C LEU A 69 2.15 -29.70 -16.20
N ALA A 70 3.21 -30.46 -15.86
CA ALA A 70 4.22 -29.98 -14.91
C ALA A 70 4.97 -28.75 -15.45
N GLY A 71 5.25 -28.71 -16.75
CA GLY A 71 5.81 -27.54 -17.43
C GLY A 71 4.87 -26.32 -17.38
N GLU A 72 3.60 -26.52 -17.70
CA GLU A 72 2.57 -25.47 -17.64
C GLU A 72 2.39 -24.94 -16.21
N LEU A 73 2.38 -25.84 -15.21
CA LEU A 73 2.33 -25.44 -13.79
C LEU A 73 3.54 -24.63 -13.37
N SER A 74 4.75 -25.03 -13.79
CA SER A 74 5.98 -24.29 -13.52
C SER A 74 5.96 -22.90 -14.15
N GLU A 75 5.47 -22.78 -15.39
CA GLU A 75 5.32 -21.50 -16.06
C GLU A 75 4.30 -20.58 -15.36
N LEU A 76 3.15 -21.14 -14.99
CA LEU A 76 2.13 -20.43 -14.23
C LEU A 76 2.64 -19.95 -12.85
N GLN A 77 3.38 -20.80 -12.15
CA GLN A 77 4.00 -20.42 -10.88
C GLN A 77 5.02 -19.30 -11.06
N SER A 78 5.83 -19.33 -12.12
CA SER A 78 6.77 -18.27 -12.46
C SER A 78 6.04 -16.94 -12.72
N LYS A 79 4.95 -16.98 -13.51
CA LYS A 79 4.12 -15.78 -13.77
C LYS A 79 3.46 -15.24 -12.51
N LEU A 80 2.97 -16.11 -11.62
CA LEU A 80 2.41 -15.68 -10.33
C LEU A 80 3.46 -15.00 -9.45
N GLN A 81 4.69 -15.53 -9.48
CA GLN A 81 5.79 -14.93 -8.72
C GLN A 81 6.22 -13.57 -9.30
N GLU A 82 6.19 -13.42 -10.63
CA GLU A 82 6.43 -12.15 -11.30
C GLU A 82 5.36 -11.12 -10.93
N VAL A 83 4.07 -11.49 -10.97
CA VAL A 83 2.96 -10.63 -10.54
C VAL A 83 3.11 -10.23 -9.07
N ALA A 84 3.46 -11.16 -8.18
CA ALA A 84 3.69 -10.85 -6.77
C ALA A 84 4.88 -9.88 -6.57
N ASN A 85 5.96 -10.03 -7.35
CA ASN A 85 7.09 -9.10 -7.32
C ASN A 85 6.71 -7.70 -7.81
N VAL A 86 5.92 -7.62 -8.89
CA VAL A 86 5.42 -6.32 -9.40
C VAL A 86 4.50 -5.68 -8.38
N GLN A 87 3.61 -6.45 -7.75
CA GLN A 87 2.74 -5.93 -6.70
C GLN A 87 3.55 -5.39 -5.51
N ALA A 88 4.57 -6.10 -5.05
CA ALA A 88 5.46 -5.62 -3.99
C ALA A 88 6.20 -4.33 -4.37
N GLN A 89 6.60 -4.18 -5.64
CA GLN A 89 7.20 -2.93 -6.13
C GLN A 89 6.19 -1.78 -6.14
N ILE A 90 4.95 -2.03 -6.54
CA ILE A 90 3.87 -1.04 -6.49
C ILE A 90 3.64 -0.57 -5.05
N ASP A 91 3.57 -1.50 -4.09
CA ASP A 91 3.35 -1.17 -2.68
C ASP A 91 4.50 -0.32 -2.10
N ILE A 92 5.75 -0.60 -2.48
CA ILE A 92 6.92 0.21 -2.09
C ILE A 92 6.82 1.62 -2.70
N ILE A 93 6.53 1.73 -3.99
CA ILE A 93 6.38 3.01 -4.68
C ILE A 93 5.23 3.81 -4.06
N GLN A 94 4.11 3.19 -3.74
CA GLN A 94 2.99 3.86 -3.08
C GLN A 94 3.37 4.37 -1.69
N ALA A 95 4.16 3.61 -0.93
CA ALA A 95 4.66 4.07 0.37
C ALA A 95 5.62 5.26 0.23
N GLU A 96 6.53 5.24 -0.76
CA GLU A 96 7.42 6.36 -1.05
C GLU A 96 6.63 7.61 -1.47
N ILE A 97 5.64 7.45 -2.34
CA ILE A 97 4.73 8.51 -2.76
C ILE A 97 3.99 9.10 -1.55
N GLY A 98 3.45 8.25 -0.68
CA GLY A 98 2.79 8.68 0.55
C GLY A 98 3.70 9.51 1.46
N ALA A 99 4.97 9.12 1.57
CA ALA A 99 5.96 9.89 2.31
C ALA A 99 6.23 11.27 1.67
N PHE A 100 6.34 11.34 0.35
CA PHE A 100 6.48 12.63 -0.36
C PHE A 100 5.25 13.51 -0.17
N VAL A 101 4.04 12.97 -0.33
CA VAL A 101 2.78 13.72 -0.13
C VAL A 101 2.70 14.27 1.28
N SER A 102 3.11 13.52 2.30
CA SER A 102 3.11 13.99 3.68
C SER A 102 4.04 15.19 3.88
N VAL A 103 5.21 15.19 3.24
CA VAL A 103 6.14 16.34 3.26
C VAL A 103 5.53 17.55 2.55
N PHE A 104 4.91 17.36 1.38
CA PHE A 104 4.26 18.46 0.66
C PHE A 104 3.07 19.03 1.43
N ASN A 105 2.29 18.21 2.09
CA ASN A 105 1.18 18.66 2.93
C ASN A 105 1.64 19.44 4.16
N GLN A 106 2.90 19.28 4.58
CA GLN A 106 3.50 20.05 5.67
C GLN A 106 4.11 21.38 5.20
N ILE A 107 4.27 21.59 3.88
CA ILE A 107 4.77 22.86 3.34
C ILE A 107 3.69 23.93 3.56
N ARG A 108 4.03 24.92 4.39
CA ARG A 108 3.16 26.06 4.64
C ARG A 108 3.19 27.01 3.46
N PRO A 109 2.05 27.31 2.86
CA PRO A 109 2.01 28.26 1.73
C PRO A 109 2.07 29.71 2.24
N TRP A 110 3.24 30.14 2.76
CA TRP A 110 3.44 31.49 3.26
C TRP A 110 3.03 32.56 2.26
N SER A 111 3.26 32.31 0.96
CA SER A 111 2.85 33.26 -0.08
C SER A 111 1.33 33.42 -0.14
N ALA A 112 0.55 32.34 0.00
CA ALA A 112 -0.89 32.41 0.04
C ALA A 112 -1.38 33.13 1.32
N LEU A 113 -0.79 32.77 2.47
CA LEU A 113 -1.14 33.40 3.74
C LEU A 113 -0.87 34.89 3.76
N LEU A 114 0.27 35.30 3.21
CA LEU A 114 0.60 36.76 3.11
C LEU A 114 -0.31 37.48 2.12
N GLN A 115 -0.72 36.80 1.03
CA GLN A 115 -1.65 37.37 0.07
C GLN A 115 -3.06 37.49 0.69
N ASP A 116 -3.56 36.44 1.32
CA ASP A 116 -4.85 36.44 2.03
C ASP A 116 -4.87 37.55 3.10
N LEU A 117 -3.80 37.65 3.90
CA LEU A 117 -3.68 38.70 4.90
C LEU A 117 -3.71 40.08 4.25
N ARG A 118 -2.95 40.32 3.16
CA ARG A 118 -2.94 41.54 2.42
C ARG A 118 -4.32 41.98 1.91
N ASP A 119 -5.07 40.99 1.41
CA ASP A 119 -6.37 41.27 0.77
C ASP A 119 -7.48 41.40 1.82
N THR A 120 -7.26 40.91 3.04
CA THR A 120 -8.24 40.93 4.14
C THR A 120 -7.97 42.02 5.18
N VAL A 121 -6.75 42.63 5.26
CA VAL A 121 -6.46 43.68 6.22
C VAL A 121 -7.32 44.93 5.95
N PRO A 122 -8.10 45.41 6.95
CA PRO A 122 -8.88 46.62 6.81
C PRO A 122 -7.98 47.85 6.62
N THR A 123 -8.49 48.88 5.97
CA THR A 123 -7.70 50.10 5.66
C THR A 123 -7.26 50.88 6.90
N ARG A 124 -7.88 50.65 8.07
CA ARG A 124 -7.59 51.30 9.35
C ARG A 124 -6.66 50.49 10.25
N ILE A 125 -6.15 49.36 9.72
CA ILE A 125 -5.20 48.48 10.37
C ILE A 125 -3.88 48.54 9.61
N GLN A 126 -2.80 48.61 10.34
CA GLN A 126 -1.46 48.45 9.83
C GLN A 126 -0.81 47.24 10.48
N VAL A 127 -0.35 46.27 9.67
CA VAL A 127 0.44 45.16 10.13
C VAL A 127 1.91 45.50 10.03
N GLU A 128 2.63 45.45 11.15
CA GLU A 128 4.06 45.75 11.21
C GLU A 128 4.90 44.48 11.13
N THR A 129 4.52 43.46 11.87
CA THR A 129 5.30 42.24 12.00
C THR A 129 4.41 41.03 12.00
N LEU A 130 4.82 40.05 11.20
CA LEU A 130 4.25 38.69 11.18
C LEU A 130 5.34 37.71 11.56
N THR A 131 5.16 37.02 12.65
CA THR A 131 6.13 36.05 13.20
C THR A 131 5.49 34.66 13.29
N GLN A 132 6.23 33.64 12.85
CA GLN A 132 5.82 32.25 13.09
C GLN A 132 6.09 31.89 14.54
N ILE A 133 5.10 31.30 15.18
CA ILE A 133 5.21 30.79 16.54
C ILE A 133 4.93 29.28 16.52
N GLU A 134 5.34 28.58 17.59
CA GLU A 134 4.87 27.21 17.80
C GLU A 134 3.36 27.24 18.03
N GLY A 135 2.62 26.33 17.37
CA GLY A 135 1.18 26.25 17.54
C GLY A 135 0.78 25.91 18.95
N VAL A 136 -0.37 26.39 19.36
CA VAL A 136 -0.94 26.05 20.66
C VAL A 136 -1.36 24.58 20.62
N VAL A 137 -0.62 23.71 21.32
CA VAL A 137 -1.04 22.32 21.52
C VAL A 137 -2.27 22.36 22.41
N ALA A 138 -3.44 22.10 21.85
CA ALA A 138 -4.65 21.97 22.65
C ALA A 138 -4.46 20.78 23.61
N GLU A 139 -4.65 21.03 24.93
CA GLU A 139 -4.59 19.98 25.95
C GLU A 139 -5.62 18.88 25.60
N GLY A 140 -5.11 17.70 25.16
CA GLY A 140 -5.95 16.54 24.83
C GLY A 140 -5.74 15.95 23.42
N GLN A 141 -4.93 16.56 22.56
CA GLN A 141 -4.54 15.92 21.29
C GLN A 141 -3.31 15.02 21.51
N SER A 142 -3.43 13.81 21.01
CA SER A 142 -2.37 12.79 21.07
C SER A 142 -1.06 13.31 20.47
N GLU A 143 0.07 12.99 21.07
CA GLU A 143 1.45 13.29 20.65
C GLU A 143 1.81 12.78 19.23
N GLY A 144 1.00 13.02 18.24
CA GLY A 144 1.24 12.58 16.86
C GLY A 144 0.75 13.56 15.81
N THR A 145 -0.06 14.54 16.19
CA THR A 145 -0.49 15.59 15.27
C THR A 145 0.45 16.75 15.47
N LEU A 146 1.45 16.87 14.59
CA LEU A 146 2.31 18.03 14.55
C LEU A 146 1.39 19.24 14.33
N SER A 147 1.23 20.07 15.36
CA SER A 147 0.53 21.35 15.22
C SER A 147 1.08 22.08 14.02
N ALA A 148 0.15 22.58 13.20
CA ALA A 148 0.53 23.31 11.99
C ALA A 148 1.45 24.52 12.29
N GLY A 149 1.70 24.86 13.53
CA GLY A 149 2.35 26.08 14.00
C GLY A 149 1.35 27.21 13.99
N GLY A 150 1.69 28.28 14.64
CA GLY A 150 0.87 29.49 14.72
C GLY A 150 1.57 30.67 14.11
N ILE A 151 0.84 31.76 14.04
CA ILE A 151 1.35 33.09 13.68
C ILE A 151 1.03 34.08 14.78
N GLU A 152 1.91 35.01 14.96
CA GLU A 152 1.70 36.22 15.76
C GLU A 152 1.77 37.42 14.84
N ILE A 153 0.70 38.20 14.84
CA ILE A 153 0.56 39.42 14.06
C ILE A 153 0.62 40.58 15.04
N ARG A 154 1.54 41.52 14.81
CA ARG A 154 1.63 42.78 15.55
C ARG A 154 1.48 43.95 14.61
N GLY A 155 0.86 44.97 15.11
CA GLY A 155 0.66 46.18 14.33
C GLY A 155 -0.09 47.26 15.09
N GLN A 156 -0.58 48.20 14.32
CA GLN A 156 -1.27 49.36 14.84
C GLN A 156 -2.66 49.52 14.21
N ALA A 157 -3.59 50.03 14.96
CA ALA A 157 -4.95 50.30 14.53
C ALA A 157 -5.38 51.71 14.91
N CYS A 158 -6.33 52.24 14.18
CA CYS A 158 -6.87 53.56 14.49
C CYS A 158 -7.76 53.59 15.74
N ALA A 159 -8.39 52.46 16.05
CA ALA A 159 -9.26 52.32 17.22
C ALA A 159 -9.33 50.84 17.65
N PHE A 160 -9.79 50.57 18.88
CA PHE A 160 -10.02 49.22 19.39
C PHE A 160 -11.08 48.48 18.58
N ASP A 161 -12.11 49.18 18.06
CA ASP A 161 -13.14 48.58 17.23
C ASP A 161 -12.56 48.04 15.93
N ASP A 162 -11.58 48.72 15.33
CA ASP A 162 -10.88 48.27 14.13
C ASP A 162 -10.13 46.96 14.39
N VAL A 163 -9.51 46.81 15.59
CA VAL A 163 -8.86 45.56 16.00
C VAL A 163 -9.87 44.43 16.11
N ASN A 164 -11.04 44.71 16.68
CA ASN A 164 -12.10 43.68 16.80
C ASN A 164 -12.64 43.25 15.42
N ASP A 165 -12.84 44.22 14.50
CA ASP A 165 -13.24 43.89 13.13
C ASP A 165 -12.18 43.07 12.41
N PHE A 166 -10.91 43.36 12.64
CA PHE A 166 -9.81 42.57 12.09
C PHE A 166 -9.80 41.14 12.62
N LEU A 167 -10.02 40.91 13.91
CA LEU A 167 -10.17 39.57 14.49
C LEU A 167 -11.28 38.80 13.80
N LEU A 168 -12.45 39.41 13.57
CA LEU A 168 -13.58 38.74 12.89
C LEU A 168 -13.27 38.39 11.44
N VAL A 169 -12.45 39.20 10.77
CA VAL A 169 -11.98 38.91 9.40
C VAL A 169 -11.00 37.73 9.43
N LEU A 170 -10.02 37.74 10.34
CA LEU A 170 -9.05 36.66 10.49
C LEU A 170 -9.73 35.30 10.82
N GLN A 171 -10.80 35.29 11.65
CA GLN A 171 -11.57 34.12 11.98
C GLN A 171 -12.24 33.48 10.77
N ARG A 172 -12.46 34.20 9.68
CA ARG A 172 -13.07 33.71 8.44
C ARG A 172 -12.06 33.25 7.40
N SER A 173 -10.78 33.53 7.64
CA SER A 173 -9.72 33.09 6.72
C SER A 173 -9.68 31.55 6.64
N PRO A 174 -9.68 30.97 5.44
CA PRO A 174 -9.56 29.52 5.28
C PRO A 174 -8.16 28.98 5.59
N LEU A 175 -7.16 29.88 5.67
CA LEU A 175 -5.77 29.54 5.96
C LEU A 175 -5.43 29.56 7.44
N LEU A 176 -6.33 30.08 8.28
CA LEU A 176 -6.20 30.13 9.73
C LEU A 176 -7.25 29.26 10.42
N GLU A 177 -6.92 28.84 11.63
CA GLU A 177 -7.88 28.13 12.49
C GLU A 177 -8.71 29.18 13.25
N GLY A 178 -9.90 29.50 12.74
CA GLY A 178 -10.71 30.60 13.24
C GLY A 178 -11.01 30.56 14.75
N GLU A 179 -11.09 29.35 15.32
CA GLU A 179 -11.34 29.16 16.77
C GLU A 179 -10.13 29.55 17.63
N THR A 180 -8.91 29.58 17.05
CA THR A 180 -7.68 29.91 17.75
C THR A 180 -7.28 31.39 17.63
N VAL A 181 -8.00 32.16 16.77
CA VAL A 181 -7.76 33.56 16.61
C VAL A 181 -8.08 34.32 17.91
N GLN A 182 -7.08 34.87 18.55
CA GLN A 182 -7.23 35.56 19.84
C GLN A 182 -6.40 36.83 19.90
N LEU A 183 -6.96 37.83 20.55
CA LEU A 183 -6.27 39.03 20.92
C LEU A 183 -5.42 38.78 22.17
N VAL A 184 -4.08 38.93 22.04
CA VAL A 184 -3.15 38.73 23.15
C VAL A 184 -3.01 40.03 23.95
N ASP A 185 -2.88 41.17 23.24
CA ASP A 185 -2.70 42.48 23.82
C ASP A 185 -3.26 43.57 22.89
N ALA A 186 -3.83 44.61 23.48
CA ALA A 186 -4.22 45.81 22.77
C ALA A 186 -4.08 46.99 23.72
N ARG A 187 -3.26 47.97 23.35
CA ARG A 187 -2.96 49.14 24.17
C ARG A 187 -3.01 50.41 23.36
N LEU A 188 -3.61 51.45 23.93
CA LEU A 188 -3.55 52.78 23.37
C LEU A 188 -2.14 53.30 23.55
N GLN A 189 -1.54 53.84 22.50
CA GLN A 189 -0.26 54.52 22.59
C GLN A 189 -0.39 55.83 23.37
N ASP A 190 0.65 56.17 24.15
CA ASP A 190 0.69 57.46 24.87
C ASP A 190 1.02 58.61 23.92
N GLU A 191 1.57 58.35 22.73
CA GLU A 191 1.90 59.33 21.73
C GLU A 191 0.65 59.83 21.02
N VAL A 192 0.48 61.14 21.00
CA VAL A 192 -0.63 61.79 20.32
C VAL A 192 -0.14 62.23 18.96
N LEU A 193 -0.72 61.74 17.91
CA LEU A 193 -0.38 62.02 16.52
C LEU A 193 -1.20 63.19 16.00
N ASP A 194 -0.56 64.04 15.20
CA ASP A 194 -1.22 65.13 14.48
C ASP A 194 -1.52 64.70 13.04
N PRO A 195 -2.80 64.67 12.64
CA PRO A 195 -3.17 64.23 11.29
C PRO A 195 -2.51 65.07 10.17
N SER A 196 -2.11 66.30 10.45
CA SER A 196 -1.47 67.18 9.46
C SER A 196 0.01 66.87 9.21
N GLU A 197 0.70 66.25 10.18
CA GLU A 197 2.14 65.93 10.12
C GLU A 197 2.36 64.37 9.94
N ASP A 198 1.61 63.60 10.68
CA ASP A 198 1.82 62.16 10.75
C ASP A 198 0.92 61.33 9.81
N GLY A 199 -0.02 62.03 9.13
CA GLY A 199 -1.07 61.34 8.34
C GLY A 199 -2.23 60.89 9.21
N GLY A 200 -3.43 61.03 8.71
CA GLY A 200 -4.65 60.71 9.46
C GLY A 200 -5.07 59.23 9.30
N CYS A 201 -5.85 58.77 10.22
CA CYS A 201 -6.54 57.48 10.08
C CYS A 201 -7.50 57.50 8.90
N PRO A 202 -7.47 56.53 7.98
CA PRO A 202 -8.36 56.46 6.84
C PRO A 202 -9.82 56.53 7.27
N GLY A 203 -10.63 57.44 6.68
CA GLY A 203 -12.04 57.60 7.00
C GLY A 203 -12.35 58.32 8.31
N ALA A 204 -11.36 58.86 9.00
CA ALA A 204 -11.59 59.71 10.17
C ALA A 204 -12.17 61.08 9.71
N PRO A 205 -13.24 61.57 10.33
CA PRO A 205 -13.93 62.79 9.88
C PRO A 205 -13.26 64.10 10.31
N SER A 206 -12.22 64.07 11.13
CA SER A 206 -11.65 65.24 11.77
C SER A 206 -10.12 65.29 11.68
N ASN A 207 -9.57 66.54 11.64
CA ASN A 207 -8.16 66.83 11.81
C ASN A 207 -7.78 66.86 13.30
N ASP A 208 -8.53 66.20 14.16
CA ASP A 208 -8.25 66.19 15.59
C ASP A 208 -7.11 65.18 15.90
N PRO A 209 -6.24 65.57 16.85
CA PRO A 209 -5.21 64.62 17.30
C PRO A 209 -5.77 63.34 17.78
N PHE A 210 -5.07 62.22 17.46
CA PHE A 210 -5.51 60.85 17.78
C PHE A 210 -4.34 60.01 18.30
N ASN A 211 -4.67 58.92 18.98
CA ASN A 211 -3.69 57.95 19.42
C ASN A 211 -3.95 56.64 18.68
N LEU A 212 -2.91 55.94 18.31
CA LEU A 212 -2.99 54.61 17.74
C LEU A 212 -3.13 53.54 18.83
N VAL A 213 -3.64 52.38 18.43
CA VAL A 213 -3.76 51.23 19.28
C VAL A 213 -2.77 50.18 18.80
N ASP A 214 -1.74 49.91 19.60
CA ASP A 214 -0.88 48.75 19.36
C ASP A 214 -1.65 47.48 19.66
N TYR A 215 -1.56 46.50 18.76
CA TYR A 215 -2.21 45.20 18.96
C TYR A 215 -1.28 44.04 18.71
N THR A 216 -1.57 42.90 19.36
CA THR A 216 -0.93 41.62 19.15
C THR A 216 -2.02 40.56 19.06
N VAL A 217 -2.10 39.89 17.91
CA VAL A 217 -3.04 38.82 17.64
C VAL A 217 -2.27 37.52 17.39
N ARG A 218 -2.77 36.40 17.90
CA ARG A 218 -2.26 35.06 17.62
C ARG A 218 -3.33 34.21 17.00
N SER A 219 -2.91 33.33 16.12
CA SER A 219 -3.77 32.31 15.52
C SER A 219 -2.92 31.10 15.09
N ASP A 220 -3.50 29.93 15.11
CA ASP A 220 -2.91 28.74 14.49
C ASP A 220 -3.21 28.73 12.99
N ILE A 221 -2.24 28.21 12.22
CA ILE A 221 -2.43 27.95 10.80
C ILE A 221 -3.32 26.71 10.69
N THR A 222 -4.25 26.70 9.74
CA THR A 222 -5.15 25.56 9.52
C THR A 222 -4.40 24.23 9.39
N SER A 223 -4.96 23.20 9.98
CA SER A 223 -4.45 21.82 9.88
C SER A 223 -4.83 21.12 8.57
N LYS A 224 -5.68 21.75 7.74
CA LYS A 224 -6.07 21.22 6.43
C LYS A 224 -4.86 21.01 5.54
N SER A 225 -4.89 19.93 4.77
CA SER A 225 -3.81 19.63 3.83
C SER A 225 -3.78 20.62 2.67
N ALA A 226 -2.62 20.76 2.04
CA ALA A 226 -2.48 21.63 0.87
C ALA A 226 -3.39 21.19 -0.30
N SER A 227 -3.70 19.89 -0.40
CA SER A 227 -4.64 19.34 -1.37
C SER A 227 -6.09 19.77 -1.10
N GLU A 228 -6.52 19.79 0.16
CA GLU A 228 -7.86 20.28 0.53
C GLU A 228 -8.02 21.80 0.31
N LEU A 229 -6.92 22.53 0.39
CA LEU A 229 -6.88 23.98 0.20
C LEU A 229 -6.60 24.40 -1.26
N LEU A 230 -6.53 23.46 -2.19
CA LEU A 230 -6.07 23.72 -3.57
C LEU A 230 -6.83 24.88 -4.23
N GLY A 231 -8.15 24.91 -4.09
CA GLY A 231 -8.97 26.00 -4.64
C GLY A 231 -8.67 27.37 -4.01
N THR A 232 -8.44 27.40 -2.70
CA THR A 232 -8.05 28.62 -1.97
C THR A 232 -6.64 29.07 -2.35
N LEU A 233 -5.68 28.13 -2.43
CA LEU A 233 -4.31 28.40 -2.83
C LEU A 233 -4.21 28.94 -4.27
N GLU A 234 -5.12 28.51 -5.13
CA GLU A 234 -5.22 29.01 -6.49
C GLU A 234 -5.74 30.45 -6.54
N SER A 235 -6.79 30.77 -5.76
CA SER A 235 -7.33 32.12 -5.67
C SER A 235 -6.33 33.08 -5.04
N GLU A 236 -5.57 32.61 -4.06
CA GLU A 236 -4.54 33.44 -3.34
C GLU A 236 -3.17 33.45 -4.05
N GLY A 237 -3.11 32.99 -5.29
CA GLY A 237 -1.92 33.18 -6.14
C GLY A 237 -0.72 32.28 -5.80
N ALA A 238 -0.87 31.21 -5.06
CA ALA A 238 0.16 30.22 -4.78
C ALA A 238 0.47 29.32 -5.98
N VAL A 239 0.63 29.91 -7.18
CA VAL A 239 0.71 29.21 -8.48
C VAL A 239 1.77 28.13 -8.50
N GLY A 240 2.92 28.34 -7.87
CA GLY A 240 4.02 27.37 -7.84
C GLY A 240 3.69 26.10 -7.05
N LEU A 241 2.93 26.21 -5.97
CA LEU A 241 2.48 25.07 -5.18
C LEU A 241 1.31 24.37 -5.88
N VAL A 242 0.35 25.13 -6.37
CA VAL A 242 -0.82 24.63 -7.11
C VAL A 242 -0.41 23.82 -8.33
N SER A 243 0.56 24.31 -9.13
CA SER A 243 1.02 23.57 -10.30
C SER A 243 1.65 22.22 -9.95
N ARG A 244 2.38 22.12 -8.84
CA ARG A 244 2.97 20.86 -8.35
C ARG A 244 1.92 19.91 -7.80
N LEU A 245 0.94 20.41 -7.06
CA LEU A 245 -0.17 19.62 -6.54
C LEU A 245 -1.03 19.05 -7.67
N ARG A 246 -1.32 19.84 -8.71
CA ARG A 246 -2.05 19.35 -9.88
C ARG A 246 -1.32 18.24 -10.62
N VAL A 247 -0.01 18.34 -10.79
CA VAL A 247 0.76 17.24 -11.40
C VAL A 247 0.66 15.97 -10.58
N LEU A 248 0.64 16.06 -9.24
CA LEU A 248 0.49 14.90 -8.36
C LEU A 248 -0.94 14.32 -8.42
N GLU A 249 -1.95 15.19 -8.57
CA GLU A 249 -3.35 14.79 -8.78
C GLU A 249 -3.54 14.11 -10.14
N ASP A 250 -3.05 14.72 -11.23
CA ASP A 250 -3.11 14.18 -12.59
C ASP A 250 -2.39 12.82 -12.72
N THR A 251 -1.35 12.60 -11.93
CA THR A 251 -0.63 11.31 -11.87
C THR A 251 -1.30 10.28 -10.95
N GLY A 252 -2.43 10.64 -10.32
CA GLY A 252 -3.18 9.76 -9.43
C GLY A 252 -2.50 9.49 -8.08
N VAL A 253 -1.51 10.30 -7.72
CA VAL A 253 -0.74 10.22 -6.48
C VAL A 253 -1.51 10.79 -5.29
N ILE A 254 -2.30 11.86 -5.55
CA ILE A 254 -3.20 12.48 -4.60
C ILE A 254 -4.62 12.30 -5.13
N GLN A 255 -5.53 11.89 -4.25
CA GLN A 255 -6.96 11.89 -4.55
C GLN A 255 -7.57 13.18 -3.97
N PRO A 256 -8.46 13.84 -4.72
CA PRO A 256 -9.13 15.06 -4.27
C PRO A 256 -10.02 14.82 -3.05
#